data_e7894c9f7aa432ba70bbdd2c2b2f3cb0
#
_entry.id   e7894c9f7aa432ba70bbdd2c2b2f3cb0
#
_cell.length_a   1.000
_cell.length_b   1.000
_cell.length_c   1.000
_cell.angle_alpha   90.00
_cell.angle_beta   90.00
_cell.angle_gamma   90.00
#
_symmetry.space_group_name_H-M   'P 1'
#
loop_
_entity.id
_entity.type
_entity.pdbx_description
1 polymer ?
#
loop_
_entity_poly.entity_id
_entity_poly.type
_entity_poly.pdbx_seq_one_letter_code
_entity_poly.pdbx_strand_id
1 'polypeptide(L)'
;MKISGEIQFPGDKSISHRAIMLASIPKGESNIYNLPTSKDILSTISCLRLCGIKIKNNEDFTRVVGGTLKKPEKKLNCNNSGTTARLLIGLLGGQNIPAYFYGDESLSIRPMDRVIEPVKEMGINIKSNNNKLPFEIIDIALKSINYNIAIESAQIKSCIVFASLGCKGVTKIRGSINTRDHLERMITQFSRQGIIRRQNSIAIHPEKINLKSFNINLPGDISSASFFIGLACLIKGSHLVINNLLINKYRLGLVETLKSMGANIVIDRIKIEFNEKVGRMTVIG
;
A
#
# COMPACT_ATOMS: atom_id res chain seq x y z
N MET A 1 9.59 36.63 3.88
CA MET A 1 9.93 35.23 4.22
C MET A 1 10.15 34.50 2.91
N LYS A 2 11.15 33.62 2.82
CA LYS A 2 11.42 32.77 1.62
C LYS A 2 11.57 31.35 2.07
N ILE A 3 11.12 30.39 1.26
CA ILE A 3 11.39 28.99 1.46
C ILE A 3 12.49 28.59 0.49
N SER A 4 13.65 28.21 1.01
CA SER A 4 14.76 27.76 0.18
C SER A 4 15.51 26.62 0.88
N GLY A 5 16.02 25.72 0.09
CA GLY A 5 16.81 24.58 0.58
C GLY A 5 16.41 23.28 -0.07
N GLU A 6 17.00 22.23 0.46
CA GLU A 6 16.85 20.87 -0.02
C GLU A 6 16.30 19.98 1.09
N ILE A 7 15.29 19.16 0.78
CA ILE A 7 14.60 18.30 1.74
C ILE A 7 14.33 16.92 1.14
N GLN A 8 14.29 15.92 1.99
CA GLN A 8 13.80 14.60 1.68
C GLN A 8 12.68 14.22 2.65
N PHE A 9 11.60 13.65 2.14
CA PHE A 9 10.47 13.19 2.94
C PHE A 9 10.63 11.74 3.36
N PRO A 10 10.04 11.35 4.51
CA PRO A 10 9.86 9.94 4.86
C PRO A 10 9.11 9.19 3.76
N GLY A 11 9.31 7.89 3.69
CA GLY A 11 8.76 7.04 2.65
C GLY A 11 7.24 7.12 2.50
N ASP A 12 6.76 6.95 1.27
CA ASP A 12 5.32 6.97 0.97
C ASP A 12 4.54 5.95 1.80
N LYS A 13 3.53 6.44 2.53
CA LYS A 13 2.72 5.63 3.44
C LYS A 13 2.03 4.46 2.72
N SER A 14 1.52 4.68 1.53
CA SER A 14 0.80 3.64 0.75
C SER A 14 1.71 2.53 0.27
N ILE A 15 2.94 2.86 -0.14
CA ILE A 15 3.97 1.88 -0.52
C ILE A 15 4.47 1.16 0.73
N SER A 16 4.69 1.87 1.84
CA SER A 16 5.17 1.32 3.11
C SER A 16 4.31 0.16 3.64
N HIS A 17 2.99 0.35 3.74
CA HIS A 17 2.08 -0.71 4.15
C HIS A 17 2.22 -1.96 3.27
N ARG A 18 2.26 -1.76 1.97
CA ARG A 18 2.36 -2.85 0.99
C ARG A 18 3.71 -3.55 1.02
N ALA A 19 4.79 -2.79 1.19
CA ALA A 19 6.14 -3.32 1.31
C ALA A 19 6.28 -4.25 2.52
N ILE A 20 5.82 -3.81 3.69
CA ILE A 20 5.87 -4.62 4.92
C ILE A 20 5.03 -5.89 4.78
N MET A 21 3.80 -5.76 4.26
CA MET A 21 2.90 -6.89 4.05
C MET A 21 3.45 -7.87 3.00
N LEU A 22 3.98 -7.36 1.89
CA LEU A 22 4.56 -8.18 0.84
C LEU A 22 5.83 -8.90 1.33
N ALA A 23 6.69 -8.21 2.11
CA ALA A 23 7.90 -8.77 2.72
C ALA A 23 7.60 -9.86 3.77
N SER A 24 6.39 -9.89 4.32
CA SER A 24 5.99 -10.89 5.31
C SER A 24 5.70 -12.28 4.70
N ILE A 25 5.50 -12.37 3.38
CA ILE A 25 5.07 -13.60 2.70
C ILE A 25 6.25 -14.53 2.35
N PRO A 26 7.29 -14.11 1.63
CA PRO A 26 8.38 -15.00 1.23
C PRO A 26 9.27 -15.37 2.41
N LYS A 27 9.82 -16.57 2.39
CA LYS A 27 10.89 -16.94 3.34
C LYS A 27 12.14 -16.11 3.08
N GLY A 28 12.76 -15.61 4.15
CA GLY A 28 14.01 -14.84 4.09
C GLY A 28 13.88 -13.45 4.67
N GLU A 29 14.95 -12.67 4.58
CA GLU A 29 15.06 -11.33 5.14
C GLU A 29 14.88 -10.27 4.06
N SER A 30 14.00 -9.32 4.31
CA SER A 30 13.81 -8.12 3.49
C SER A 30 14.19 -6.89 4.31
N ASN A 31 14.88 -5.92 3.68
CA ASN A 31 15.25 -4.66 4.31
C ASN A 31 14.52 -3.51 3.62
N ILE A 32 13.78 -2.73 4.42
CA ILE A 32 12.99 -1.60 3.96
C ILE A 32 13.61 -0.33 4.52
N TYR A 33 14.23 0.46 3.62
CA TYR A 33 14.85 1.74 3.94
C TYR A 33 13.83 2.87 3.85
N ASN A 34 14.06 3.95 4.60
CA ASN A 34 13.20 5.13 4.65
C ASN A 34 11.75 4.82 5.06
N LEU A 35 11.53 3.82 5.92
CA LEU A 35 10.19 3.49 6.40
C LEU A 35 9.71 4.54 7.40
N PRO A 36 8.52 5.17 7.19
CA PRO A 36 8.01 6.16 8.12
C PRO A 36 7.54 5.53 9.44
N THR A 37 7.68 6.27 10.54
CA THR A 37 7.27 5.87 11.89
C THR A 37 5.85 6.32 12.24
N SER A 38 5.00 6.55 11.23
CA SER A 38 3.61 6.96 11.46
C SER A 38 2.82 5.88 12.21
N LYS A 39 1.85 6.30 13.03
CA LYS A 39 0.98 5.38 13.80
C LYS A 39 0.32 4.32 12.92
N ASP A 40 -0.05 4.66 11.68
CA ASP A 40 -0.63 3.72 10.73
C ASP A 40 0.33 2.57 10.37
N ILE A 41 1.60 2.90 10.09
CA ILE A 41 2.64 1.91 9.78
C ILE A 41 2.96 1.05 10.99
N LEU A 42 3.07 1.66 12.17
CA LEU A 42 3.29 0.93 13.41
C LEU A 42 2.16 -0.05 13.72
N SER A 43 0.90 0.29 13.39
CA SER A 43 -0.24 -0.62 13.50
C SER A 43 -0.09 -1.85 12.60
N THR A 44 0.36 -1.66 11.35
CA THR A 44 0.63 -2.79 10.43
C THR A 44 1.74 -3.68 10.97
N ILE A 45 2.84 -3.10 11.44
CA ILE A 45 3.97 -3.83 12.04
C ILE A 45 3.49 -4.65 13.24
N SER A 46 2.72 -4.02 14.14
CA SER A 46 2.20 -4.67 15.34
C SER A 46 1.30 -5.86 15.00
N CYS A 47 0.37 -5.70 14.06
CA CYS A 47 -0.50 -6.79 13.61
C CYS A 47 0.29 -7.94 12.99
N LEU A 48 1.27 -7.67 12.14
CA LEU A 48 2.09 -8.71 11.51
C LEU A 48 2.99 -9.43 12.53
N ARG A 49 3.50 -8.73 13.55
CA ARG A 49 4.22 -9.36 14.66
C ARG A 49 3.35 -10.36 15.43
N LEU A 50 2.08 -10.00 15.68
CA LEU A 50 1.10 -10.92 16.28
C LEU A 50 0.80 -12.14 15.38
N CYS A 51 0.97 -11.99 14.06
CA CYS A 51 0.90 -13.10 13.10
C CYS A 51 2.23 -13.87 12.95
N GLY A 52 3.19 -13.69 13.86
CA GLY A 52 4.44 -14.45 13.92
C GLY A 52 5.58 -13.90 13.05
N ILE A 53 5.42 -12.76 12.40
CA ILE A 53 6.47 -12.14 11.58
C ILE A 53 7.46 -11.38 12.48
N LYS A 54 8.75 -11.68 12.33
CA LYS A 54 9.80 -10.95 13.05
C LYS A 54 10.14 -9.67 12.30
N ILE A 55 9.81 -8.52 12.90
CA ILE A 55 10.09 -7.20 12.33
C ILE A 55 10.93 -6.42 13.33
N LYS A 56 12.14 -5.97 12.94
CA LYS A 56 13.06 -5.21 13.76
C LYS A 56 13.43 -3.91 13.08
N ASN A 57 13.25 -2.80 13.78
CA ASN A 57 13.75 -1.50 13.33
C ASN A 57 15.24 -1.39 13.71
N ASN A 58 16.08 -1.06 12.75
CA ASN A 58 17.45 -0.65 12.90
C ASN A 58 17.56 0.85 12.58
N GLU A 59 18.73 1.46 12.71
CA GLU A 59 18.93 2.89 12.44
C GLU A 59 18.55 3.27 11.00
N ASP A 60 19.04 2.53 10.01
CA ASP A 60 18.89 2.89 8.61
C ASP A 60 17.74 2.18 7.90
N PHE A 61 17.26 1.04 8.44
CA PHE A 61 16.24 0.22 7.78
C PHE A 61 15.42 -0.60 8.77
N THR A 62 14.25 -0.99 8.33
CA THR A 62 13.41 -1.99 9.02
C THR A 62 13.61 -3.35 8.36
N ARG A 63 14.06 -4.33 9.16
CA ARG A 63 14.21 -5.72 8.75
C ARG A 63 12.92 -6.47 8.97
N VAL A 64 12.45 -7.17 7.95
CA VAL A 64 11.30 -8.07 7.97
C VAL A 64 11.77 -9.48 7.64
N VAL A 65 11.65 -10.40 8.58
CA VAL A 65 11.90 -11.84 8.34
C VAL A 65 10.57 -12.48 8.01
N GLY A 66 10.32 -12.65 6.72
CA GLY A 66 9.10 -13.24 6.19
C GLY A 66 9.10 -14.77 6.27
N GLY A 67 7.94 -15.34 6.00
CA GLY A 67 7.72 -16.79 6.02
C GLY A 67 6.28 -17.15 6.28
N THR A 68 6.03 -18.22 7.05
CA THR A 68 4.67 -18.66 7.33
C THR A 68 4.01 -17.75 8.36
N LEU A 69 3.03 -16.98 7.92
CA LEU A 69 2.14 -16.26 8.82
C LEU A 69 1.35 -17.25 9.67
N LYS A 70 1.11 -16.92 10.94
CA LYS A 70 0.39 -17.76 11.90
C LYS A 70 -0.91 -17.09 12.32
N LYS A 71 -1.88 -17.90 12.76
CA LYS A 71 -3.08 -17.40 13.43
C LYS A 71 -2.66 -16.58 14.65
N PRO A 72 -3.07 -15.31 14.77
CA PRO A 72 -2.72 -14.48 15.91
C PRO A 72 -3.44 -14.98 17.18
N GLU A 73 -2.69 -15.06 18.28
CA GLU A 73 -3.24 -15.43 19.59
C GLU A 73 -4.06 -14.28 20.21
N LYS A 74 -3.80 -13.06 19.81
CA LYS A 74 -4.47 -11.85 20.29
C LYS A 74 -5.23 -11.18 19.14
N LYS A 75 -6.27 -10.42 19.50
CA LYS A 75 -7.02 -9.56 18.57
C LYS A 75 -6.08 -8.54 17.93
N LEU A 76 -6.24 -8.31 16.63
CA LEU A 76 -5.42 -7.37 15.86
C LEU A 76 -5.95 -5.94 16.04
N ASN A 77 -5.18 -5.10 16.72
CA ASN A 77 -5.51 -3.69 16.88
C ASN A 77 -5.00 -2.89 15.68
N CYS A 78 -5.90 -2.40 14.86
CA CYS A 78 -5.59 -1.54 13.72
C CYS A 78 -5.46 -0.05 14.12
N ASN A 79 -5.71 0.31 15.38
CA ASN A 79 -5.80 1.70 15.86
C ASN A 79 -6.68 2.54 14.91
N ASN A 80 -6.18 3.64 14.33
CA ASN A 80 -6.89 4.47 13.34
C ASN A 80 -6.54 4.08 11.88
N SER A 81 -5.77 3.02 11.66
CA SER A 81 -5.28 2.66 10.33
C SER A 81 -6.27 1.84 9.51
N GLY A 82 -7.10 2.53 8.72
CA GLY A 82 -7.99 1.88 7.75
C GLY A 82 -7.24 1.10 6.67
N THR A 83 -5.99 1.45 6.36
CA THR A 83 -5.16 0.70 5.42
C THR A 83 -4.74 -0.64 6.02
N THR A 84 -4.32 -0.65 7.29
CA THR A 84 -4.00 -1.89 8.01
C THR A 84 -5.19 -2.85 8.00
N ALA A 85 -6.36 -2.41 8.47
CA ALA A 85 -7.56 -3.23 8.52
C ALA A 85 -7.93 -3.80 7.15
N ARG A 86 -8.04 -2.93 6.13
CA ARG A 86 -8.53 -3.32 4.81
C ARG A 86 -7.59 -4.22 4.02
N LEU A 87 -6.28 -4.05 4.16
CA LEU A 87 -5.32 -4.85 3.41
C LEU A 87 -5.01 -6.18 4.10
N LEU A 88 -4.97 -6.18 5.44
CA LEU A 88 -4.75 -7.44 6.19
C LEU A 88 -5.88 -8.44 6.04
N ILE A 89 -7.14 -8.00 5.82
CA ILE A 89 -8.24 -8.92 5.45
C ILE A 89 -7.82 -9.77 4.24
N GLY A 90 -7.37 -9.10 3.17
CA GLY A 90 -6.93 -9.79 1.95
C GLY A 90 -5.71 -10.67 2.19
N LEU A 91 -4.70 -10.15 2.89
CA LEU A 91 -3.48 -10.89 3.17
C LEU A 91 -3.74 -12.15 4.01
N LEU A 92 -4.42 -12.01 5.14
CA LEU A 92 -4.67 -13.14 6.06
C LEU A 92 -5.67 -14.13 5.47
N GLY A 93 -6.74 -13.61 4.80
CA GLY A 93 -7.69 -14.46 4.07
C GLY A 93 -7.01 -15.26 2.97
N GLY A 94 -6.12 -14.65 2.18
CA GLY A 94 -5.32 -15.32 1.16
C GLY A 94 -4.35 -16.36 1.70
N GLN A 95 -3.93 -16.25 2.96
CA GLN A 95 -3.07 -17.21 3.66
C GLN A 95 -3.87 -18.23 4.52
N ASN A 96 -5.20 -18.26 4.40
CA ASN A 96 -6.10 -19.11 5.15
C ASN A 96 -5.98 -18.93 6.68
N ILE A 97 -5.90 -17.70 7.15
CA ILE A 97 -5.66 -17.35 8.55
C ILE A 97 -6.87 -16.63 9.15
N PRO A 98 -7.63 -17.27 10.07
CA PRO A 98 -8.66 -16.61 10.85
C PRO A 98 -8.07 -15.54 11.77
N ALA A 99 -8.75 -14.39 11.89
CA ALA A 99 -8.29 -13.31 12.75
C ALA A 99 -9.43 -12.35 13.14
N TYR A 100 -9.33 -11.78 14.33
CA TYR A 100 -10.24 -10.76 14.83
C TYR A 100 -9.59 -9.38 14.76
N PHE A 101 -10.30 -8.40 14.20
CA PHE A 101 -9.81 -7.04 13.98
C PHE A 101 -10.65 -6.04 14.77
N TYR A 102 -9.98 -5.07 15.37
CA TYR A 102 -10.62 -3.91 15.99
C TYR A 102 -9.79 -2.65 15.76
N GLY A 103 -10.36 -1.51 16.06
CA GLY A 103 -9.71 -0.21 15.93
C GLY A 103 -10.23 0.77 16.96
N ASP A 104 -9.78 2.02 16.86
CA ASP A 104 -10.34 3.10 17.68
C ASP A 104 -11.75 3.49 17.24
N GLU A 105 -12.36 4.42 17.96
CA GLU A 105 -13.73 4.91 17.68
C GLU A 105 -13.85 5.46 16.26
N SER A 106 -12.86 6.26 15.82
CA SER A 106 -12.85 6.86 14.47
C SER A 106 -12.76 5.81 13.37
N LEU A 107 -11.96 4.75 13.53
CA LEU A 107 -11.90 3.69 12.55
C LEU A 107 -13.14 2.80 12.58
N SER A 108 -13.73 2.60 13.75
CA SER A 108 -14.88 1.71 13.94
C SER A 108 -16.16 2.21 13.28
N ILE A 109 -16.31 3.51 13.05
CA ILE A 109 -17.45 4.08 12.31
C ILE A 109 -17.27 4.03 10.78
N ARG A 110 -16.03 3.80 10.28
CA ARG A 110 -15.75 3.81 8.84
C ARG A 110 -16.29 2.55 8.17
N PRO A 111 -16.93 2.66 7.00
CA PRO A 111 -17.43 1.50 6.26
C PRO A 111 -16.28 0.62 5.76
N MET A 112 -16.47 -0.70 5.86
CA MET A 112 -15.54 -1.71 5.35
C MET A 112 -16.15 -2.54 4.21
N ASP A 113 -17.39 -2.24 3.79
CA ASP A 113 -18.12 -2.91 2.70
C ASP A 113 -17.26 -3.12 1.46
N ARG A 114 -16.54 -2.06 1.07
CA ARG A 114 -15.70 -2.05 -0.14
C ARG A 114 -14.69 -3.19 -0.21
N VAL A 115 -14.23 -3.68 0.93
CA VAL A 115 -13.26 -4.79 1.00
C VAL A 115 -13.92 -6.08 1.50
N ILE A 116 -14.95 -5.99 2.33
CA ILE A 116 -15.67 -7.15 2.85
C ILE A 116 -16.44 -7.87 1.73
N GLU A 117 -17.14 -7.14 0.88
CA GLU A 117 -17.91 -7.72 -0.23
C GLU A 117 -17.04 -8.56 -1.18
N PRO A 118 -15.97 -8.03 -1.80
CA PRO A 118 -15.16 -8.83 -2.71
C PRO A 118 -14.47 -10.01 -2.03
N VAL A 119 -14.04 -9.90 -0.78
CA VAL A 119 -13.39 -11.04 -0.12
C VAL A 119 -14.40 -12.10 0.31
N LYS A 120 -15.66 -11.74 0.62
CA LYS A 120 -16.74 -12.71 0.78
C LYS A 120 -17.02 -13.49 -0.51
N GLU A 121 -17.04 -12.81 -1.67
CA GLU A 121 -17.15 -13.49 -2.96
C GLU A 121 -15.95 -14.43 -3.21
N MET A 122 -14.76 -14.10 -2.69
CA MET A 122 -13.58 -14.96 -2.72
C MET A 122 -13.66 -16.14 -1.71
N GLY A 123 -14.75 -16.26 -0.95
CA GLY A 123 -14.93 -17.34 0.04
C GLY A 123 -14.26 -17.08 1.38
N ILE A 124 -13.93 -15.83 1.70
CA ILE A 124 -13.43 -15.42 3.02
C ILE A 124 -14.63 -14.96 3.86
N ASN A 125 -15.12 -15.79 4.76
CA ASN A 125 -16.29 -15.50 5.59
C ASN A 125 -15.92 -14.52 6.72
N ILE A 126 -16.61 -13.38 6.75
CA ILE A 126 -16.41 -12.32 7.73
C ILE A 126 -17.67 -12.11 8.55
N LYS A 127 -17.52 -12.22 9.88
CA LYS A 127 -18.52 -11.84 10.86
C LYS A 127 -18.27 -10.40 11.28
N SER A 128 -19.25 -9.52 11.10
CA SER A 128 -19.18 -8.09 11.46
C SER A 128 -20.57 -7.55 11.75
N ASN A 129 -20.64 -6.42 12.46
CA ASN A 129 -21.88 -5.65 12.58
C ASN A 129 -21.88 -4.55 11.53
N ASN A 130 -22.85 -4.56 10.62
CA ASN A 130 -23.01 -3.58 9.54
C ASN A 130 -21.73 -3.33 8.71
N ASN A 131 -20.96 -4.39 8.45
CA ASN A 131 -19.69 -4.31 7.73
C ASN A 131 -18.72 -3.24 8.28
N LYS A 132 -18.66 -3.10 9.59
CA LYS A 132 -17.76 -2.19 10.32
C LYS A 132 -16.85 -2.98 11.26
N LEU A 133 -15.85 -2.34 11.83
CA LEU A 133 -15.09 -2.87 12.96
C LEU A 133 -15.96 -2.85 14.25
N PRO A 134 -15.77 -3.83 15.15
CA PRO A 134 -14.90 -4.99 14.99
C PRO A 134 -15.48 -6.02 14.01
N PHE A 135 -14.58 -6.76 13.34
CA PHE A 135 -14.98 -7.89 12.50
C PHE A 135 -14.00 -9.08 12.67
N GLU A 136 -14.44 -10.25 12.26
CA GLU A 136 -13.66 -11.48 12.38
C GLU A 136 -13.71 -12.30 11.09
N ILE A 137 -12.54 -12.75 10.63
CA ILE A 137 -12.43 -13.80 9.61
C ILE A 137 -12.65 -15.12 10.33
N ILE A 138 -13.77 -15.80 10.06
CA ILE A 138 -14.18 -17.02 10.79
C ILE A 138 -13.88 -18.31 10.03
N ASP A 139 -14.04 -18.29 8.70
CA ASP A 139 -13.87 -19.44 7.84
C ASP A 139 -13.43 -19.00 6.45
N ILE A 140 -12.68 -19.87 5.75
CA ILE A 140 -12.09 -19.51 4.45
C ILE A 140 -12.17 -20.72 3.51
N ALA A 141 -12.98 -20.57 2.45
CA ALA A 141 -13.04 -21.47 1.30
C ALA A 141 -12.59 -20.73 0.04
N LEU A 142 -11.31 -20.38 0.01
CA LEU A 142 -10.73 -19.41 -0.94
C LEU A 142 -10.87 -19.86 -2.40
N LYS A 143 -11.41 -18.98 -3.23
CA LYS A 143 -11.58 -19.16 -4.68
C LYS A 143 -11.24 -17.88 -5.44
N SER A 144 -10.81 -18.04 -6.70
CA SER A 144 -10.64 -16.93 -7.63
C SER A 144 -11.98 -16.37 -8.10
N ILE A 145 -12.03 -15.06 -8.39
CA ILE A 145 -13.25 -14.36 -8.81
C ILE A 145 -13.02 -13.48 -10.03
N ASN A 146 -14.12 -13.07 -10.67
CA ASN A 146 -14.16 -11.96 -11.62
C ASN A 146 -14.91 -10.80 -10.97
N TYR A 147 -14.20 -9.82 -10.44
CA TYR A 147 -14.78 -8.72 -9.67
C TYR A 147 -14.81 -7.42 -10.49
N ASN A 148 -15.94 -6.73 -10.44
CA ASN A 148 -16.09 -5.41 -11.06
C ASN A 148 -16.08 -4.32 -9.99
N ILE A 149 -15.01 -3.49 -9.97
CA ILE A 149 -14.89 -2.37 -9.03
C ILE A 149 -15.72 -1.20 -9.57
N ALA A 150 -16.77 -0.84 -8.86
CA ALA A 150 -17.66 0.27 -9.21
C ALA A 150 -17.03 1.65 -8.88
N ILE A 151 -16.18 1.73 -7.86
CA ILE A 151 -15.60 2.99 -7.35
C ILE A 151 -14.08 2.90 -7.35
N GLU A 152 -13.40 3.93 -7.83
CA GLU A 152 -11.93 4.00 -7.80
C GLU A 152 -11.37 3.85 -6.38
N SER A 153 -10.74 2.71 -6.10
CA SER A 153 -10.13 2.44 -4.79
C SER A 153 -8.91 1.53 -4.89
N ALA A 154 -7.76 2.09 -4.56
CA ALA A 154 -6.53 1.32 -4.46
C ALA A 154 -6.57 0.29 -3.31
N GLN A 155 -7.39 0.51 -2.28
CA GLN A 155 -7.51 -0.41 -1.15
C GLN A 155 -8.30 -1.66 -1.54
N ILE A 156 -9.39 -1.52 -2.32
CA ILE A 156 -10.13 -2.65 -2.87
C ILE A 156 -9.21 -3.51 -3.73
N LYS A 157 -8.54 -2.90 -4.71
CA LYS A 157 -7.59 -3.62 -5.58
C LYS A 157 -6.54 -4.37 -4.77
N SER A 158 -5.87 -3.68 -3.85
CA SER A 158 -4.80 -4.30 -3.07
C SER A 158 -5.31 -5.41 -2.16
N CYS A 159 -6.50 -5.29 -1.58
CA CYS A 159 -7.12 -6.33 -0.78
C CYS A 159 -7.37 -7.59 -1.62
N ILE A 160 -7.99 -7.44 -2.80
CA ILE A 160 -8.25 -8.54 -3.72
C ILE A 160 -6.93 -9.16 -4.21
N VAL A 161 -5.93 -8.34 -4.55
CA VAL A 161 -4.61 -8.84 -4.99
C VAL A 161 -3.95 -9.66 -3.90
N PHE A 162 -3.92 -9.20 -2.64
CA PHE A 162 -3.36 -9.99 -1.53
C PHE A 162 -4.12 -11.31 -1.32
N ALA A 163 -5.46 -11.28 -1.33
CA ALA A 163 -6.26 -12.50 -1.22
C ALA A 163 -5.99 -13.47 -2.38
N SER A 164 -5.82 -12.94 -3.60
CA SER A 164 -5.56 -13.75 -4.80
C SER A 164 -4.25 -14.53 -4.74
N LEU A 165 -3.26 -14.08 -3.95
CA LEU A 165 -1.97 -14.78 -3.84
C LEU A 165 -2.13 -16.21 -3.26
N GLY A 166 -3.21 -16.50 -2.56
CA GLY A 166 -3.52 -17.85 -2.06
C GLY A 166 -4.48 -18.65 -2.93
N CYS A 167 -5.03 -18.07 -4.00
CA CYS A 167 -5.97 -18.76 -4.88
C CYS A 167 -5.27 -19.78 -5.79
N LYS A 168 -6.00 -20.82 -6.18
CA LYS A 168 -5.52 -21.81 -7.18
C LYS A 168 -5.78 -21.40 -8.62
N GLY A 169 -6.59 -20.37 -8.86
CA GLY A 169 -6.98 -19.92 -10.20
C GLY A 169 -6.78 -18.42 -10.40
N VAL A 170 -7.04 -17.95 -11.62
CA VAL A 170 -6.87 -16.56 -12.02
C VAL A 170 -7.99 -15.69 -11.49
N THR A 171 -7.64 -14.67 -10.72
CA THR A 171 -8.58 -13.61 -10.31
C THR A 171 -8.51 -12.46 -11.30
N LYS A 172 -9.68 -11.97 -11.74
CA LYS A 172 -9.76 -10.81 -12.64
C LYS A 172 -10.48 -9.66 -11.97
N ILE A 173 -9.90 -8.48 -12.06
CA ILE A 173 -10.48 -7.23 -11.58
C ILE A 173 -10.78 -6.34 -12.80
N ARG A 174 -11.96 -5.77 -12.87
CA ARG A 174 -12.43 -4.89 -13.94
C ARG A 174 -13.03 -3.61 -13.39
N GLY A 175 -13.41 -2.67 -14.26
CA GLY A 175 -14.11 -1.43 -13.92
C GLY A 175 -13.16 -0.32 -13.50
N SER A 176 -13.47 0.37 -12.41
CA SER A 176 -12.75 1.57 -11.93
C SER A 176 -11.38 1.24 -11.31
N ILE A 177 -10.45 0.75 -12.14
CA ILE A 177 -9.10 0.30 -11.74
C ILE A 177 -8.01 1.36 -11.88
N ASN A 178 -8.32 2.55 -12.45
CA ASN A 178 -7.36 3.61 -12.75
C ASN A 178 -7.01 4.44 -11.51
N THR A 179 -6.47 3.80 -10.51
CA THR A 179 -6.02 4.38 -9.25
C THR A 179 -4.64 3.83 -8.87
N ARG A 180 -4.08 4.30 -7.75
CA ARG A 180 -2.74 3.89 -7.25
C ARG A 180 -2.50 2.40 -7.44
N ASP A 181 -1.36 2.04 -8.05
CA ASP A 181 -1.01 0.70 -8.52
C ASP A 181 0.28 0.17 -7.88
N HIS A 182 0.57 0.62 -6.67
CA HIS A 182 1.82 0.32 -5.96
C HIS A 182 2.03 -1.18 -5.73
N LEU A 183 1.00 -1.91 -5.29
CA LEU A 183 1.13 -3.35 -5.02
C LEU A 183 1.36 -4.14 -6.31
N GLU A 184 0.64 -3.79 -7.36
CA GLU A 184 0.80 -4.40 -8.68
C GLU A 184 2.22 -4.21 -9.20
N ARG A 185 2.77 -2.98 -9.10
CA ARG A 185 4.16 -2.67 -9.47
C ARG A 185 5.17 -3.47 -8.67
N MET A 186 4.97 -3.55 -7.35
CA MET A 186 5.86 -4.30 -6.47
C MET A 186 5.85 -5.79 -6.82
N ILE A 187 4.70 -6.40 -7.07
CA ILE A 187 4.61 -7.81 -7.44
C ILE A 187 5.23 -8.06 -8.82
N THR A 188 5.02 -7.18 -9.80
CA THR A 188 5.62 -7.33 -11.13
C THR A 188 7.13 -7.22 -11.14
N GLN A 189 7.76 -6.70 -10.09
CA GLN A 189 9.22 -6.77 -9.88
C GLN A 189 9.71 -8.22 -9.78
N PHE A 190 8.92 -9.11 -9.19
CA PHE A 190 9.26 -10.52 -9.03
C PHE A 190 8.76 -11.38 -10.20
N SER A 191 7.61 -11.01 -10.77
CA SER A 191 7.00 -11.76 -11.86
C SER A 191 6.20 -10.87 -12.80
N ARG A 192 6.72 -10.62 -13.98
CA ARG A 192 6.02 -9.84 -15.02
C ARG A 192 4.74 -10.52 -15.52
N GLN A 193 4.66 -11.84 -15.46
CA GLN A 193 3.49 -12.62 -15.89
C GLN A 193 2.48 -12.87 -14.77
N GLY A 194 2.84 -12.57 -13.52
CA GLY A 194 1.97 -12.78 -12.36
C GLY A 194 0.80 -11.79 -12.28
N ILE A 195 1.03 -10.56 -12.78
CA ILE A 195 -0.02 -9.54 -12.89
C ILE A 195 -0.01 -8.98 -14.30
N ILE A 196 -1.09 -9.21 -15.02
CA ILE A 196 -1.30 -8.71 -16.38
C ILE A 196 -2.33 -7.58 -16.34
N ARG A 197 -1.86 -6.35 -16.59
CA ARG A 197 -2.72 -5.17 -16.68
C ARG A 197 -3.09 -4.88 -18.13
N ARG A 198 -4.37 -4.74 -18.41
CA ARG A 198 -4.95 -4.19 -19.64
C ARG A 198 -5.64 -2.86 -19.34
N GLN A 199 -6.17 -2.20 -20.36
CA GLN A 199 -6.80 -0.87 -20.21
C GLN A 199 -7.84 -0.84 -19.08
N ASN A 200 -8.77 -1.79 -19.05
CA ASN A 200 -9.90 -1.83 -18.10
C ASN A 200 -9.91 -3.12 -17.24
N SER A 201 -8.80 -3.83 -17.14
CA SER A 201 -8.75 -5.06 -16.34
C SER A 201 -7.35 -5.38 -15.84
N ILE A 202 -7.31 -6.09 -14.72
CA ILE A 202 -6.11 -6.68 -14.14
C ILE A 202 -6.41 -8.16 -13.93
N ALA A 203 -5.51 -9.03 -14.43
CA ALA A 203 -5.54 -10.46 -14.17
C ALA A 203 -4.38 -10.82 -13.25
N ILE A 204 -4.67 -11.51 -12.17
CA ILE A 204 -3.70 -12.01 -11.19
C ILE A 204 -3.58 -13.51 -11.38
N HIS A 205 -2.37 -13.98 -11.69
CA HIS A 205 -1.98 -15.35 -11.93
C HIS A 205 -1.10 -15.84 -10.77
N PRO A 206 -1.68 -16.30 -9.64
CA PRO A 206 -0.90 -16.64 -8.45
C PRO A 206 0.15 -17.71 -8.72
N GLU A 207 -0.13 -18.68 -9.58
CA GLU A 207 0.80 -19.74 -9.99
C GLU A 207 2.08 -19.24 -10.67
N LYS A 208 2.06 -18.00 -11.19
CA LYS A 208 3.20 -17.36 -11.84
C LYS A 208 3.93 -16.38 -10.91
N ILE A 209 3.42 -16.17 -9.69
CA ILE A 209 4.00 -15.24 -8.71
C ILE A 209 4.93 -16.01 -7.77
N ASN A 210 6.22 -15.80 -7.93
CA ASN A 210 7.23 -16.33 -7.01
C ASN A 210 7.87 -15.17 -6.24
N LEU A 211 7.27 -14.82 -5.10
CA LEU A 211 7.78 -13.77 -4.24
C LEU A 211 9.08 -14.20 -3.58
N LYS A 212 10.07 -13.31 -3.59
CA LYS A 212 11.35 -13.47 -2.90
C LYS A 212 11.53 -12.34 -1.88
N SER A 213 12.38 -12.55 -0.89
CA SER A 213 12.86 -11.47 -0.03
C SER A 213 13.55 -10.39 -0.85
N PHE A 214 13.47 -9.14 -0.40
CA PHE A 214 13.92 -7.98 -1.18
C PHE A 214 14.42 -6.83 -0.30
N ASN A 215 15.22 -5.97 -0.90
CA ASN A 215 15.59 -4.69 -0.34
C ASN A 215 14.94 -3.58 -1.13
N ILE A 216 14.32 -2.62 -0.46
CA ILE A 216 13.65 -1.48 -1.10
C ILE A 216 13.97 -0.19 -0.34
N ASN A 217 14.33 0.85 -1.09
CA ASN A 217 14.38 2.21 -0.56
C ASN A 217 13.07 2.93 -0.93
N LEU A 218 12.25 3.24 0.07
CA LEU A 218 10.94 3.84 -0.16
C LEU A 218 11.09 5.29 -0.66
N PRO A 219 10.44 5.64 -1.78
CA PRO A 219 10.42 7.02 -2.23
C PRO A 219 9.64 7.91 -1.26
N GLY A 220 10.01 9.16 -1.15
CA GLY A 220 9.35 10.14 -0.30
C GLY A 220 7.87 10.31 -0.64
N ASP A 221 7.05 10.53 0.40
CA ASP A 221 5.60 10.66 0.27
C ASP A 221 5.22 12.00 -0.37
N ILE A 222 4.74 11.95 -1.62
CA ILE A 222 4.27 13.12 -2.37
C ILE A 222 3.09 13.83 -1.67
N SER A 223 2.25 13.12 -0.90
CA SER A 223 1.15 13.75 -0.17
C SER A 223 1.65 14.58 1.01
N SER A 224 2.69 14.12 1.69
CA SER A 224 3.36 14.91 2.74
C SER A 224 4.11 16.11 2.12
N ALA A 225 4.75 15.90 0.98
CA ALA A 225 5.43 16.97 0.25
C ALA A 225 4.48 18.05 -0.29
N SER A 226 3.21 17.71 -0.53
CA SER A 226 2.21 18.61 -1.13
C SER A 226 2.05 19.93 -0.37
N PHE A 227 2.13 19.89 0.96
CA PHE A 227 2.04 21.11 1.79
C PHE A 227 3.21 22.07 1.53
N PHE A 228 4.41 21.54 1.41
CA PHE A 228 5.62 22.31 1.14
C PHE A 228 5.67 22.79 -0.31
N ILE A 229 5.21 21.97 -1.25
CA ILE A 229 5.09 22.34 -2.67
C ILE A 229 4.13 23.52 -2.81
N GLY A 230 2.93 23.41 -2.23
CA GLY A 230 1.94 24.48 -2.27
C GLY A 230 2.46 25.78 -1.63
N LEU A 231 3.08 25.65 -0.45
CA LEU A 231 3.64 26.82 0.24
C LEU A 231 4.78 27.48 -0.55
N ALA A 232 5.67 26.71 -1.16
CA ALA A 232 6.76 27.23 -1.99
C ALA A 232 6.25 27.96 -3.25
N CYS A 233 5.15 27.46 -3.86
CA CYS A 233 4.52 28.14 -5.00
C CYS A 233 3.91 29.51 -4.64
N LEU A 234 3.42 29.67 -3.39
CA LEU A 234 2.75 30.90 -2.95
C LEU A 234 3.73 32.00 -2.51
N ILE A 235 4.95 31.65 -2.14
CA ILE A 235 5.91 32.62 -1.57
C ILE A 235 6.95 33.02 -2.63
N LYS A 236 6.86 34.26 -3.11
CA LYS A 236 7.76 34.82 -4.12
C LYS A 236 9.24 34.71 -3.71
N GLY A 237 10.06 34.22 -4.63
CA GLY A 237 11.50 34.04 -4.46
C GLY A 237 11.86 32.79 -3.65
N SER A 238 10.90 31.84 -3.46
CA SER A 238 11.19 30.53 -2.91
C SER A 238 11.92 29.65 -3.93
N HIS A 239 12.80 28.77 -3.43
CA HIS A 239 13.50 27.76 -4.22
C HIS A 239 13.63 26.48 -3.38
N LEU A 240 12.68 25.56 -3.53
CA LEU A 240 12.61 24.31 -2.78
C LEU A 240 12.98 23.13 -3.67
N VAL A 241 13.96 22.34 -3.24
CA VAL A 241 14.35 21.08 -3.89
C VAL A 241 13.90 19.91 -3.02
N ILE A 242 13.18 18.96 -3.60
CA ILE A 242 12.70 17.78 -2.93
C ILE A 242 13.31 16.55 -3.61
N ASN A 243 14.14 15.81 -2.88
CA ASN A 243 14.83 14.64 -3.40
C ASN A 243 14.06 13.35 -3.13
N ASN A 244 14.37 12.32 -3.93
CA ASN A 244 13.85 10.96 -3.78
C ASN A 244 12.33 10.90 -3.65
N LEU A 245 11.60 11.74 -4.40
CA LEU A 245 10.16 11.87 -4.32
C LEU A 245 9.44 10.88 -5.25
N LEU A 246 8.32 10.33 -4.79
CA LEU A 246 7.45 9.47 -5.61
C LEU A 246 6.83 10.27 -6.78
N ILE A 247 7.05 9.80 -8.02
CA ILE A 247 6.55 10.41 -9.25
C ILE A 247 5.54 9.47 -9.95
N ASN A 248 4.58 8.96 -9.19
CA ASN A 248 3.53 8.12 -9.73
C ASN A 248 2.40 8.97 -10.30
N LYS A 249 1.99 8.71 -11.56
CA LYS A 249 0.96 9.48 -12.27
C LYS A 249 -0.38 9.59 -11.51
N TYR A 250 -0.72 8.58 -10.72
CA TYR A 250 -1.96 8.61 -9.91
C TYR A 250 -1.82 9.44 -8.61
N ARG A 251 -0.67 10.07 -8.39
CA ARG A 251 -0.35 10.85 -7.19
C ARG A 251 0.04 12.31 -7.50
N LEU A 252 0.20 12.66 -8.78
CA LEU A 252 0.67 13.98 -9.21
C LEU A 252 -0.44 15.02 -9.41
N GLY A 253 -1.70 14.71 -9.12
CA GLY A 253 -2.84 15.60 -9.43
C GLY A 253 -2.66 17.02 -8.90
N LEU A 254 -2.19 17.21 -7.66
CA LEU A 254 -1.89 18.55 -7.13
C LEU A 254 -0.80 19.25 -7.96
N VAL A 255 0.28 18.54 -8.28
CA VAL A 255 1.41 19.10 -9.05
C VAL A 255 0.96 19.52 -10.44
N GLU A 256 0.15 18.68 -11.11
CA GLU A 256 -0.42 18.98 -12.43
C GLU A 256 -1.36 20.20 -12.36
N THR A 257 -2.21 20.28 -11.32
CA THR A 257 -3.07 21.44 -11.08
C THR A 257 -2.25 22.72 -10.85
N LEU A 258 -1.26 22.68 -9.96
CA LEU A 258 -0.41 23.85 -9.71
C LEU A 258 0.33 24.31 -10.99
N LYS A 259 0.85 23.38 -11.78
CA LYS A 259 1.47 23.69 -13.07
C LYS A 259 0.48 24.34 -14.05
N SER A 260 -0.77 23.86 -14.12
CA SER A 260 -1.81 24.48 -14.96
C SER A 260 -2.20 25.88 -14.50
N MET A 261 -1.99 26.19 -13.21
CA MET A 261 -2.16 27.54 -12.63
C MET A 261 -0.92 28.45 -12.83
N GLY A 262 0.13 27.97 -13.51
CA GLY A 262 1.34 28.75 -13.80
C GLY A 262 2.49 28.53 -12.82
N ALA A 263 2.39 27.59 -11.88
CA ALA A 263 3.49 27.31 -10.96
C ALA A 263 4.71 26.73 -11.68
N ASN A 264 5.90 27.24 -11.33
CA ASN A 264 7.17 26.78 -11.87
C ASN A 264 7.66 25.55 -11.07
N ILE A 265 7.29 24.36 -11.55
CA ILE A 265 7.65 23.08 -10.95
C ILE A 265 8.36 22.22 -11.99
N VAL A 266 9.62 21.85 -11.71
CA VAL A 266 10.44 21.00 -12.56
C VAL A 266 10.62 19.64 -11.88
N ILE A 267 10.48 18.56 -12.66
CA ILE A 267 10.76 17.18 -12.21
C ILE A 267 11.89 16.65 -13.08
N ASP A 268 12.98 16.24 -12.46
CA ASP A 268 14.16 15.71 -13.13
C ASP A 268 14.77 14.53 -12.36
N ARG A 269 15.93 14.03 -12.83
CA ARG A 269 16.68 12.89 -12.26
C ARG A 269 15.79 11.69 -11.97
N ILE A 270 14.89 11.37 -12.91
CA ILE A 270 13.94 10.28 -12.76
C ILE A 270 14.66 8.94 -12.89
N LYS A 271 14.51 8.09 -11.87
CA LYS A 271 14.92 6.68 -11.87
C LYS A 271 13.72 5.77 -11.64
N ILE A 272 13.90 4.48 -11.90
CA ILE A 272 12.89 3.46 -11.61
C ILE A 272 13.38 2.63 -10.42
N GLU A 273 12.55 2.54 -9.40
CA GLU A 273 12.81 1.75 -8.20
C GLU A 273 11.56 0.93 -7.85
N PHE A 274 11.66 -0.38 -7.82
CA PHE A 274 10.52 -1.31 -7.68
C PHE A 274 9.35 -1.00 -8.63
N ASN A 275 9.69 -0.72 -9.90
CA ASN A 275 8.75 -0.27 -10.95
C ASN A 275 8.01 1.04 -10.65
N GLU A 276 8.39 1.79 -9.61
CA GLU A 276 7.93 3.15 -9.35
C GLU A 276 8.90 4.18 -9.95
N LYS A 277 8.35 5.26 -10.49
CA LYS A 277 9.16 6.42 -10.86
C LYS A 277 9.47 7.23 -9.62
N VAL A 278 10.74 7.51 -9.42
CA VAL A 278 11.27 8.31 -8.32
C VAL A 278 12.15 9.41 -8.91
N GLY A 279 12.02 10.62 -8.43
CA GLY A 279 12.76 11.75 -9.01
C GLY A 279 13.05 12.87 -8.01
N ARG A 280 13.67 13.91 -8.53
CA ARG A 280 13.85 15.18 -7.85
C ARG A 280 12.79 16.17 -8.36
N MET A 281 12.20 16.93 -7.45
CA MET A 281 11.27 17.99 -7.77
C MET A 281 11.81 19.33 -7.28
N THR A 282 11.88 20.33 -8.16
CA THR A 282 12.26 21.70 -7.83
C THR A 282 11.05 22.61 -8.00
N VAL A 283 10.74 23.38 -6.97
CA VAL A 283 9.63 24.36 -6.94
C VAL A 283 10.21 25.75 -6.79
N ILE A 284 9.84 26.65 -7.69
CA ILE A 284 10.26 28.05 -7.71
C ILE A 284 9.02 28.91 -7.57
N GLY A 285 8.98 29.75 -6.52
CA GLY A 285 7.89 30.67 -6.21
C GLY A 285 8.12 32.12 -6.63
#